data_20ed61e4be3e5e55719c89b347ee73a8
#
_entry.id   20ed61e4be3e5e55719c89b347ee73a8
#
_cell.length_a   1.000
_cell.length_b   1.000
_cell.length_c   1.000
_cell.angle_alpha   90.00
_cell.angle_beta   90.00
_cell.angle_gamma   90.00
#
_symmetry.space_group_name_H-M   'P 1'
#
loop_
_entity.id
_entity.type
_entity.pdbx_description
1 polymer ?
#
loop_
_entity_poly.entity_id
_entity_poly.type
_entity_poly.pdbx_seq_one_letter_code
_entity_poly.pdbx_strand_id
1 'polypeptide(L)'
;GAGDGTLRSDILEYVQRQLPDFAQAIRYIATDLVPPTNVNNVNDNSCLPVNVVGCIISNELLDAYPFNRFIVQNGVVKEIFVDYQNGEFVDLVSNVSEPEIAARVDPFLRSLPEGYRGEVNLRLDYWSDSVSAALRRGYVITVDYGYDRPDLYESSRGEGSMRCYYQHTLSQDPLRRIGKQDITSHVDFTAVDHTLMVNRINRVGRLCQRQFLLNLGIEDFLHDITVRALTKELSRSQSQENFTGIEALIDLQGLGKFRVVVHSKSVDDVHRVTGVTGCKSLVEGRTAPTLNNSEATHARLLRSSNPFGQDDAELTNDMTWEQLFCDDSSNIVN
;
A
#
# COMPACT_ATOMS: atom_id res chain seq x y z
N GLY A 1 0.66 -10.68 0.59
CA GLY A 1 0.59 -9.94 -0.64
C GLY A 1 1.92 -9.92 -1.39
N ALA A 2 2.41 -11.11 -1.82
CA ALA A 2 3.68 -11.19 -2.55
C ALA A 2 3.53 -10.86 -4.05
N GLY A 3 2.30 -10.80 -4.54
CA GLY A 3 1.98 -10.55 -5.93
C GLY A 3 2.64 -11.58 -6.86
N ASP A 4 3.20 -11.11 -7.96
CA ASP A 4 3.89 -11.93 -8.96
C ASP A 4 5.32 -12.36 -8.55
N GLY A 5 5.81 -11.90 -7.40
CA GLY A 5 7.14 -12.20 -6.89
C GLY A 5 8.26 -11.28 -7.42
N THR A 6 7.94 -10.24 -8.18
CA THR A 6 8.92 -9.28 -8.71
C THR A 6 9.73 -8.65 -7.58
N LEU A 7 9.09 -8.09 -6.55
CA LEU A 7 9.78 -7.49 -5.40
C LEU A 7 10.76 -8.46 -4.73
N ARG A 8 10.38 -9.74 -4.59
CA ARG A 8 11.28 -10.77 -4.04
C ARG A 8 12.53 -10.93 -4.91
N SER A 9 12.33 -11.04 -6.21
CA SER A 9 13.43 -11.25 -7.16
C SER A 9 14.40 -10.07 -7.13
N ASP A 10 13.87 -8.85 -7.15
CA ASP A 10 14.66 -7.62 -7.11
C ASP A 10 15.47 -7.47 -5.81
N ILE A 11 14.85 -7.76 -4.67
CA ILE A 11 15.54 -7.73 -3.37
C ILE A 11 16.67 -8.76 -3.34
N LEU A 12 16.42 -10.01 -3.76
CA LEU A 12 17.43 -11.06 -3.71
C LEU A 12 18.57 -10.78 -4.69
N GLU A 13 18.29 -10.30 -5.89
CA GLU A 13 19.30 -9.91 -6.86
C GLU A 13 20.17 -8.74 -6.35
N TYR A 14 19.56 -7.70 -5.81
CA TYR A 14 20.26 -6.57 -5.22
C TYR A 14 21.14 -7.00 -4.05
N VAL A 15 20.61 -7.77 -3.12
CA VAL A 15 21.34 -8.26 -1.94
C VAL A 15 22.52 -9.13 -2.38
N GLN A 16 22.35 -10.00 -3.37
CA GLN A 16 23.43 -10.85 -3.87
C GLN A 16 24.59 -10.03 -4.46
N ARG A 17 24.28 -8.95 -5.17
CA ARG A 17 25.28 -8.08 -5.79
C ARG A 17 25.95 -7.14 -4.81
N GLN A 18 25.19 -6.52 -3.90
CA GLN A 18 25.65 -5.39 -3.09
C GLN A 18 25.96 -5.76 -1.63
N LEU A 19 25.47 -6.89 -1.15
CA LEU A 19 25.52 -7.31 0.25
C LEU A 19 25.76 -8.82 0.38
N PRO A 20 26.90 -9.35 -0.13
CA PRO A 20 27.12 -10.80 -0.24
C PRO A 20 27.07 -11.53 1.12
N ASP A 21 27.52 -10.91 2.21
CA ASP A 21 27.42 -11.49 3.55
C ASP A 21 25.96 -11.60 4.03
N PHE A 22 25.17 -10.58 3.73
CA PHE A 22 23.73 -10.60 4.04
C PHE A 22 22.98 -11.59 3.11
N ALA A 23 23.41 -11.74 1.86
CA ALA A 23 22.86 -12.72 0.93
C ALA A 23 22.91 -14.15 1.46
N GLN A 24 23.96 -14.49 2.20
CA GLN A 24 24.12 -15.82 2.83
C GLN A 24 23.19 -16.01 4.05
N ALA A 25 22.81 -14.92 4.71
CA ALA A 25 21.98 -14.94 5.92
C ALA A 25 20.49 -14.76 5.66
N ILE A 26 20.11 -14.11 4.55
CA ILE A 26 18.71 -13.81 4.26
C ILE A 26 17.93 -15.06 3.85
N ARG A 27 16.78 -15.24 4.48
CA ARG A 27 15.77 -16.19 4.02
C ARG A 27 14.50 -15.42 3.68
N TYR A 28 14.28 -15.20 2.40
CA TYR A 28 13.06 -14.53 1.92
C TYR A 28 11.92 -15.54 1.77
N ILE A 29 10.77 -15.24 2.38
CA ILE A 29 9.55 -16.05 2.28
C ILE A 29 8.47 -15.13 1.73
N ALA A 30 7.96 -15.47 0.55
CA ALA A 30 6.82 -14.81 -0.05
C ALA A 30 5.52 -15.52 0.35
N THR A 31 4.49 -14.75 0.74
CA THR A 31 3.18 -15.29 1.09
C THR A 31 2.10 -14.50 0.36
N ASP A 32 1.13 -15.21 -0.22
CA ASP A 32 -0.03 -14.63 -0.88
C ASP A 32 -1.22 -15.57 -0.77
N LEU A 33 -2.44 -15.05 -1.03
CA LEU A 33 -3.65 -15.87 -1.14
C LEU A 33 -3.60 -16.78 -2.38
N VAL A 34 -2.99 -16.28 -3.47
CA VAL A 34 -2.72 -17.03 -4.69
C VAL A 34 -1.20 -17.16 -4.84
N PRO A 35 -0.64 -18.37 -4.80
CA PRO A 35 0.81 -18.55 -4.95
C PRO A 35 1.28 -17.97 -6.29
N PRO A 36 2.39 -17.20 -6.31
CA PRO A 36 2.94 -16.70 -7.56
C PRO A 36 3.36 -17.85 -8.47
N THR A 37 2.87 -17.86 -9.70
CA THR A 37 3.04 -18.95 -10.67
C THR A 37 4.48 -19.16 -11.16
N ASN A 38 5.37 -18.18 -10.93
CA ASN A 38 6.72 -18.14 -11.48
C ASN A 38 7.84 -18.35 -10.47
N VAL A 39 7.54 -18.76 -9.24
CA VAL A 39 8.55 -18.86 -8.18
C VAL A 39 8.71 -20.30 -7.73
N ASN A 40 9.76 -20.98 -8.22
CA ASN A 40 10.23 -22.24 -7.65
C ASN A 40 10.66 -21.99 -6.20
N ASN A 41 10.05 -22.66 -5.22
CA ASN A 41 10.26 -22.56 -3.77
C ASN A 41 9.45 -21.47 -3.02
N VAL A 42 8.27 -21.11 -3.45
CA VAL A 42 7.27 -20.57 -2.54
C VAL A 42 6.75 -21.74 -1.72
N ASN A 43 6.95 -21.68 -0.40
CA ASN A 43 6.12 -22.53 0.46
C ASN A 43 4.68 -22.09 0.19
N ASP A 44 3.87 -22.99 -0.28
CA ASP A 44 2.43 -22.83 -0.62
C ASP A 44 1.59 -22.48 0.62
N ASN A 45 1.99 -21.47 1.36
CA ASN A 45 1.36 -21.09 2.59
C ASN A 45 0.69 -19.73 2.40
N SER A 46 -0.62 -19.73 2.35
CA SER A 46 -1.47 -18.58 2.64
C SER A 46 -1.22 -18.02 4.07
N CYS A 47 -0.43 -18.71 4.87
CA CYS A 47 -0.10 -18.33 6.25
C CYS A 47 1.34 -17.85 6.37
N LEU A 48 1.55 -16.84 7.20
CA LEU A 48 2.89 -16.40 7.61
C LEU A 48 3.62 -17.53 8.36
N PRO A 49 4.95 -17.68 8.17
CA PRO A 49 5.71 -18.67 8.92
C PRO A 49 5.77 -18.31 10.41
N VAL A 50 5.94 -19.30 11.27
CA VAL A 50 6.04 -19.09 12.71
C VAL A 50 7.48 -18.80 13.14
N ASN A 51 7.66 -18.13 14.29
CA ASN A 51 8.96 -17.84 14.92
C ASN A 51 9.90 -17.00 14.06
N VAL A 52 9.38 -16.09 13.27
CA VAL A 52 10.17 -15.16 12.43
C VAL A 52 11.04 -14.28 13.33
N VAL A 53 12.34 -14.26 13.04
CA VAL A 53 13.28 -13.25 13.52
C VAL A 53 13.75 -12.48 12.30
N GLY A 54 13.26 -11.23 12.15
CA GLY A 54 13.54 -10.47 10.95
C GLY A 54 12.50 -9.40 10.67
N CYS A 55 12.08 -9.29 9.42
CA CYS A 55 11.15 -8.26 8.97
C CYS A 55 9.98 -8.86 8.21
N ILE A 56 8.76 -8.43 8.53
CA ILE A 56 7.55 -8.68 7.75
C ILE A 56 7.25 -7.39 6.98
N ILE A 57 7.18 -7.49 5.65
CA ILE A 57 6.94 -6.35 4.77
C ILE A 57 5.62 -6.57 4.04
N SER A 58 4.76 -5.56 4.02
CA SER A 58 3.57 -5.48 3.19
C SER A 58 3.56 -4.17 2.41
N ASN A 59 3.22 -4.25 1.12
CA ASN A 59 3.05 -3.09 0.25
C ASN A 59 1.73 -3.24 -0.47
N GLU A 60 0.84 -2.25 -0.35
CA GLU A 60 -0.50 -2.27 -0.93
C GLU A 60 -1.18 -3.64 -0.69
N LEU A 61 -1.28 -4.01 0.58
CA LEU A 61 -1.90 -5.25 1.03
C LEU A 61 -3.18 -4.99 1.81
N LEU A 62 -3.15 -4.01 2.71
CA LEU A 62 -4.25 -3.78 3.65
C LEU A 62 -5.41 -3.04 3.00
N ASP A 63 -5.14 -2.23 1.99
CA ASP A 63 -6.14 -1.56 1.15
C ASP A 63 -7.03 -2.54 0.39
N ALA A 64 -6.45 -3.68 -0.02
CA ALA A 64 -7.14 -4.74 -0.77
C ALA A 64 -7.91 -5.74 0.12
N TYR A 65 -7.84 -5.60 1.45
CA TYR A 65 -8.59 -6.49 2.34
C TYR A 65 -10.10 -6.23 2.27
N PRO A 66 -10.93 -7.27 2.38
CA PRO A 66 -12.38 -7.12 2.45
C PRO A 66 -12.79 -6.18 3.57
N PHE A 67 -13.68 -5.26 3.28
CA PHE A 67 -14.19 -4.26 4.21
C PHE A 67 -15.72 -4.22 4.20
N ASN A 68 -16.30 -3.67 5.26
CA ASN A 68 -17.72 -3.40 5.39
C ASN A 68 -17.99 -1.96 4.97
N ARG A 69 -18.98 -1.73 4.11
CA ARG A 69 -19.44 -0.39 3.75
C ARG A 69 -20.54 0.06 4.71
N PHE A 70 -20.50 1.31 5.12
CA PHE A 70 -21.55 1.88 5.98
C PHE A 70 -22.13 3.16 5.39
N ILE A 71 -23.30 3.53 5.91
CA ILE A 71 -23.95 4.81 5.64
C ILE A 71 -24.51 5.36 6.95
N VAL A 72 -24.45 6.68 7.12
CA VAL A 72 -25.16 7.37 8.21
C VAL A 72 -26.59 7.63 7.78
N GLN A 73 -27.55 7.05 8.49
CA GLN A 73 -28.97 7.21 8.20
C GLN A 73 -29.77 7.42 9.49
N ASN A 74 -30.52 8.51 9.57
CA ASN A 74 -31.25 8.93 10.76
C ASN A 74 -30.36 9.07 12.01
N GLY A 75 -29.13 9.56 11.82
CA GLY A 75 -28.16 9.76 12.88
C GLY A 75 -27.57 8.47 13.47
N VAL A 76 -27.69 7.33 12.78
CA VAL A 76 -27.11 6.04 13.18
C VAL A 76 -26.33 5.42 12.03
N VAL A 77 -25.34 4.58 12.37
CA VAL A 77 -24.57 3.81 11.40
C VAL A 77 -25.41 2.62 10.93
N LYS A 78 -25.57 2.51 9.62
CA LYS A 78 -26.16 1.36 8.93
C LYS A 78 -25.10 0.73 8.03
N GLU A 79 -25.23 -0.57 7.76
CA GLU A 79 -24.34 -1.27 6.84
C GLU A 79 -24.97 -1.35 5.44
N ILE A 80 -24.11 -1.26 4.42
CA ILE A 80 -24.48 -1.39 3.01
C ILE A 80 -24.06 -2.78 2.56
N PHE A 81 -25.04 -3.65 2.37
CA PHE A 81 -24.87 -4.99 1.81
C PHE A 81 -25.07 -4.98 0.31
N VAL A 82 -24.65 -6.06 -0.33
CA VAL A 82 -25.00 -6.34 -1.73
C VAL A 82 -26.10 -7.39 -1.75
N ASP A 83 -27.18 -7.11 -2.47
CA ASP A 83 -28.29 -8.02 -2.71
C ASP A 83 -28.45 -8.27 -4.23
N TYR A 84 -29.17 -9.30 -4.59
CA TYR A 84 -29.45 -9.65 -5.98
C TYR A 84 -30.95 -9.57 -6.23
N GLN A 85 -31.39 -8.57 -6.98
CA GLN A 85 -32.80 -8.30 -7.25
C GLN A 85 -33.03 -8.10 -8.76
N ASN A 86 -34.06 -8.75 -9.29
CA ASN A 86 -34.46 -8.61 -10.70
C ASN A 86 -33.35 -8.85 -11.74
N GLY A 87 -32.36 -9.69 -11.41
CA GLY A 87 -31.25 -10.00 -12.32
C GLY A 87 -30.01 -9.11 -12.17
N GLU A 88 -30.04 -8.16 -11.21
CA GLU A 88 -28.96 -7.19 -10.99
C GLU A 88 -28.51 -7.19 -9.51
N PHE A 89 -27.25 -6.88 -9.28
CA PHE A 89 -26.73 -6.60 -7.93
C PHE A 89 -27.07 -5.18 -7.53
N VAL A 90 -27.56 -5.01 -6.30
CA VAL A 90 -27.98 -3.74 -5.74
C VAL A 90 -27.48 -3.54 -4.31
N ASP A 91 -27.30 -2.29 -3.92
CA ASP A 91 -27.04 -1.94 -2.52
C ASP A 91 -28.28 -2.14 -1.66
N LEU A 92 -28.15 -2.84 -0.53
CA LEU A 92 -29.17 -3.02 0.49
C LEU A 92 -28.70 -2.44 1.81
N VAL A 93 -29.37 -1.39 2.29
CA VAL A 93 -29.05 -0.79 3.59
C VAL A 93 -29.80 -1.53 4.71
N SER A 94 -29.05 -1.97 5.72
CA SER A 94 -29.62 -2.68 6.89
C SER A 94 -28.88 -2.31 8.19
N ASN A 95 -29.23 -2.96 9.30
CA ASN A 95 -28.48 -2.85 10.53
C ASN A 95 -27.07 -3.44 10.33
N VAL A 96 -26.09 -2.95 11.11
CA VAL A 96 -24.73 -3.50 11.08
C VAL A 96 -24.74 -5.00 11.42
N SER A 97 -23.96 -5.78 10.69
CA SER A 97 -23.78 -7.23 10.94
C SER A 97 -22.94 -7.50 12.18
N GLU A 98 -21.98 -6.62 12.46
CA GLU A 98 -21.08 -6.70 13.60
C GLU A 98 -21.09 -5.36 14.35
N PRO A 99 -21.27 -5.36 15.69
CA PRO A 99 -21.33 -4.12 16.49
C PRO A 99 -20.03 -3.30 16.40
N GLU A 100 -18.93 -3.94 16.09
CA GLU A 100 -17.61 -3.32 15.91
C GLU A 100 -17.60 -2.31 14.76
N ILE A 101 -18.43 -2.50 13.73
CA ILE A 101 -18.58 -1.55 12.61
C ILE A 101 -19.05 -0.20 13.16
N ALA A 102 -20.16 -0.20 13.92
CA ALA A 102 -20.66 1.01 14.52
C ALA A 102 -19.67 1.58 15.55
N ALA A 103 -19.09 0.75 16.40
CA ALA A 103 -18.15 1.18 17.43
C ALA A 103 -16.92 1.93 16.87
N ARG A 104 -16.48 1.62 15.65
CA ARG A 104 -15.38 2.35 14.99
C ARG A 104 -15.79 3.72 14.47
N VAL A 105 -17.05 3.89 14.09
CA VAL A 105 -17.59 5.13 13.50
C VAL A 105 -18.23 6.05 14.54
N ASP A 106 -18.85 5.50 15.58
CA ASP A 106 -19.61 6.24 16.61
C ASP A 106 -18.88 7.45 17.20
N PRO A 107 -17.55 7.43 17.47
CA PRO A 107 -16.85 8.61 17.98
C PRO A 107 -16.94 9.82 17.04
N PHE A 108 -17.17 9.60 15.76
CA PHE A 108 -17.20 10.62 14.71
C PHE A 108 -18.63 10.92 14.24
N LEU A 109 -19.60 10.11 14.60
CA LEU A 109 -20.97 10.14 14.09
C LEU A 109 -21.63 11.52 14.13
N ARG A 110 -21.32 12.33 15.17
CA ARG A 110 -21.89 13.67 15.33
C ARG A 110 -21.37 14.68 14.30
N SER A 111 -20.20 14.42 13.71
CA SER A 111 -19.58 15.27 12.68
C SER A 111 -19.89 14.80 11.27
N LEU A 112 -20.44 13.59 11.12
CA LEU A 112 -20.77 13.02 9.83
C LEU A 112 -22.17 13.46 9.39
N PRO A 113 -22.35 13.98 8.15
CA PRO A 113 -23.65 14.36 7.64
C PRO A 113 -24.56 13.15 7.38
N GLU A 114 -25.84 13.39 7.30
CA GLU A 114 -26.81 12.40 6.83
C GLU A 114 -26.45 11.96 5.41
N GLY A 115 -26.48 10.65 5.14
CA GLY A 115 -26.09 10.07 3.86
C GLY A 115 -24.59 9.84 3.71
N TYR A 116 -23.76 10.24 4.68
CA TYR A 116 -22.30 9.95 4.64
C TYR A 116 -22.05 8.47 4.46
N ARG A 117 -21.20 8.12 3.52
CA ARG A 117 -20.77 6.74 3.25
C ARG A 117 -19.30 6.59 3.63
N GLY A 118 -18.90 5.38 4.02
CA GLY A 118 -17.53 5.07 4.34
C GLY A 118 -17.30 3.57 4.49
N GLU A 119 -16.08 3.20 4.82
CA GLU A 119 -15.64 1.82 4.95
C GLU A 119 -15.08 1.56 6.35
N VAL A 120 -15.29 0.33 6.85
CA VAL A 120 -14.66 -0.20 8.06
C VAL A 120 -14.02 -1.53 7.73
N ASN A 121 -12.71 -1.64 7.92
CA ASN A 121 -11.97 -2.87 7.70
C ASN A 121 -11.74 -3.60 9.03
N LEU A 122 -12.55 -4.60 9.34
CA LEU A 122 -12.38 -5.45 10.52
C LEU A 122 -11.34 -6.56 10.31
N ARG A 123 -10.90 -6.79 9.05
CA ARG A 123 -9.89 -7.81 8.75
C ARG A 123 -8.49 -7.43 9.23
N LEU A 124 -8.26 -6.16 9.56
CA LEU A 124 -7.02 -5.69 10.16
C LEU A 124 -6.71 -6.40 11.49
N ASP A 125 -7.72 -6.77 12.26
CA ASP A 125 -7.54 -7.49 13.52
C ASP A 125 -6.96 -8.89 13.27
N TYR A 126 -7.51 -9.63 12.30
CA TYR A 126 -7.00 -10.96 11.89
C TYR A 126 -5.59 -10.91 11.31
N TRP A 127 -5.31 -9.86 10.51
CA TRP A 127 -3.96 -9.64 9.99
C TRP A 127 -2.96 -9.39 11.12
N SER A 128 -3.31 -8.53 12.07
CA SER A 128 -2.48 -8.22 13.24
C SER A 128 -2.19 -9.45 14.07
N ASP A 129 -3.21 -10.29 14.32
CA ASP A 129 -3.06 -11.56 15.05
C ASP A 129 -2.11 -12.50 14.30
N SER A 130 -2.26 -12.62 12.99
CA SER A 130 -1.40 -13.45 12.14
C SER A 130 0.04 -12.98 12.16
N VAL A 131 0.27 -11.66 12.04
CA VAL A 131 1.59 -11.04 12.13
C VAL A 131 2.20 -11.25 13.52
N SER A 132 1.39 -11.10 14.57
CA SER A 132 1.85 -11.30 15.95
C SER A 132 2.23 -12.73 16.24
N ALA A 133 1.48 -13.70 15.75
CA ALA A 133 1.78 -15.12 15.88
C ALA A 133 3.05 -15.51 15.10
N ALA A 134 3.26 -14.89 13.94
CA ALA A 134 4.42 -15.14 13.10
C ALA A 134 5.71 -14.53 13.65
N LEU A 135 5.68 -13.26 14.03
CA LEU A 135 6.86 -12.49 14.42
C LEU A 135 7.25 -12.77 15.87
N ARG A 136 8.41 -13.38 16.08
CA ARG A 136 9.00 -13.56 17.40
C ARG A 136 9.77 -12.31 17.83
N ARG A 137 10.61 -11.76 16.93
CA ARG A 137 11.45 -10.58 17.18
C ARG A 137 11.75 -9.88 15.87
N GLY A 138 11.62 -8.57 15.82
CA GLY A 138 11.99 -7.77 14.65
C GLY A 138 10.98 -6.70 14.30
N TYR A 139 10.77 -6.48 13.00
CA TYR A 139 10.00 -5.35 12.51
C TYR A 139 8.85 -5.77 11.62
N VAL A 140 7.81 -4.93 11.59
CA VAL A 140 6.74 -4.93 10.59
C VAL A 140 6.82 -3.61 9.85
N ILE A 141 6.94 -3.66 8.52
CA ILE A 141 6.95 -2.48 7.66
C ILE A 141 5.72 -2.57 6.76
N THR A 142 4.82 -1.62 6.91
CA THR A 142 3.60 -1.50 6.10
C THR A 142 3.72 -0.26 5.23
N VAL A 143 3.63 -0.44 3.93
CA VAL A 143 3.55 0.64 2.94
C VAL A 143 2.16 0.59 2.32
N ASP A 144 1.38 1.64 2.52
CA ASP A 144 0.00 1.66 2.04
C ASP A 144 -0.55 3.08 2.00
N TYR A 145 -1.68 3.28 1.32
CA TYR A 145 -2.36 4.57 1.29
C TYR A 145 -3.58 4.60 2.21
N GLY A 146 -3.81 5.73 2.83
CA GLY A 146 -4.90 5.91 3.78
C GLY A 146 -4.61 7.00 4.78
N TYR A 147 -5.41 7.04 5.83
CA TYR A 147 -5.43 8.14 6.78
C TYR A 147 -5.48 7.65 8.23
N ASP A 148 -5.21 8.57 9.15
CA ASP A 148 -5.65 8.39 10.52
C ASP A 148 -7.17 8.50 10.59
N ARG A 149 -7.79 7.83 11.52
CA ARG A 149 -9.25 7.71 11.60
C ARG A 149 -9.99 9.06 11.62
N PRO A 150 -9.51 10.12 12.31
CA PRO A 150 -10.15 11.43 12.23
C PRO A 150 -10.19 12.01 10.81
N ASP A 151 -9.09 11.84 10.05
CA ASP A 151 -8.99 12.33 8.68
C ASP A 151 -9.73 11.39 7.70
N LEU A 152 -9.76 10.09 8.00
CA LEU A 152 -10.50 9.10 7.20
C LEU A 152 -12.01 9.37 7.23
N TYR A 153 -12.54 9.71 8.41
CA TYR A 153 -13.96 10.03 8.61
C TYR A 153 -14.21 11.54 8.68
N GLU A 154 -13.52 12.30 7.85
CA GLU A 154 -13.81 13.71 7.70
C GLU A 154 -15.11 13.94 6.90
N SER A 155 -15.90 14.95 7.29
CA SER A 155 -17.20 15.24 6.66
C SER A 155 -17.12 15.54 5.16
N SER A 156 -15.97 16.02 4.67
CA SER A 156 -15.69 16.27 3.26
C SER A 156 -15.59 14.99 2.40
N ARG A 157 -15.39 13.81 3.02
CA ARG A 157 -15.25 12.52 2.37
C ARG A 157 -16.55 11.71 2.32
N GLY A 158 -17.68 12.38 2.10
CA GLY A 158 -19.03 11.81 2.22
C GLY A 158 -19.34 10.63 1.31
N GLU A 159 -18.54 10.37 0.28
CA GLU A 159 -18.70 9.22 -0.64
C GLU A 159 -17.79 8.02 -0.28
N GLY A 160 -17.03 8.11 0.81
CA GLY A 160 -16.06 7.09 1.21
C GLY A 160 -14.79 7.09 0.38
N SER A 161 -13.99 6.07 0.62
CA SER A 161 -12.67 5.91 0.01
C SER A 161 -12.58 4.73 -0.96
N MET A 162 -13.64 3.93 -1.07
CA MET A 162 -13.68 2.77 -1.96
C MET A 162 -13.37 3.17 -3.41
N ARG A 163 -12.49 2.41 -4.05
CA ARG A 163 -12.14 2.56 -5.47
C ARG A 163 -12.09 1.19 -6.13
N CYS A 164 -12.38 1.18 -7.43
CA CYS A 164 -12.34 -0.03 -8.25
C CYS A 164 -11.40 0.19 -9.42
N TYR A 165 -10.47 -0.73 -9.64
CA TYR A 165 -9.49 -0.64 -10.72
C TYR A 165 -9.69 -1.78 -11.71
N TYR A 166 -9.82 -1.44 -12.97
CA TYR A 166 -9.88 -2.38 -14.07
C TYR A 166 -8.96 -1.93 -15.20
N GLN A 167 -7.95 -2.75 -15.52
CA GLN A 167 -6.96 -2.42 -16.56
C GLN A 167 -6.38 -1.00 -16.42
N HIS A 168 -6.07 -0.61 -15.18
CA HIS A 168 -5.55 0.71 -14.80
C HIS A 168 -6.55 1.88 -14.95
N THR A 169 -7.82 1.59 -15.16
CA THR A 169 -8.89 2.60 -15.19
C THR A 169 -9.63 2.58 -13.85
N LEU A 170 -9.86 3.77 -13.29
CA LEU A 170 -10.61 3.95 -12.05
C LEU A 170 -12.12 3.91 -12.31
N SER A 171 -12.85 3.24 -11.43
CA SER A 171 -14.32 3.23 -11.35
C SER A 171 -14.76 3.29 -9.90
N GLN A 172 -15.92 3.86 -9.64
CA GLN A 172 -16.54 3.88 -8.30
C GLN A 172 -17.63 2.82 -8.13
N ASP A 173 -17.91 2.05 -9.17
CA ASP A 173 -18.98 1.05 -9.15
C ASP A 173 -18.42 -0.36 -8.87
N PRO A 174 -18.55 -0.89 -7.63
CA PRO A 174 -18.06 -2.21 -7.27
C PRO A 174 -18.90 -3.35 -7.88
N LEU A 175 -20.11 -3.06 -8.32
CA LEU A 175 -21.05 -4.05 -8.88
C LEU A 175 -20.88 -4.21 -10.38
N ARG A 176 -20.09 -3.35 -11.02
CA ARG A 176 -19.69 -3.48 -12.42
C ARG A 176 -18.47 -4.40 -12.52
N ARG A 177 -18.36 -5.17 -13.59
CA ARG A 177 -17.19 -6.06 -13.87
C ARG A 177 -16.82 -7.02 -12.72
N ILE A 178 -17.82 -7.62 -12.10
CA ILE A 178 -17.68 -8.49 -10.94
C ILE A 178 -16.63 -9.59 -11.21
N GLY A 179 -15.68 -9.73 -10.27
CA GLY A 179 -14.57 -10.69 -10.36
C GLY A 179 -13.48 -10.32 -11.39
N LYS A 180 -13.51 -9.10 -11.97
CA LYS A 180 -12.54 -8.64 -12.98
C LYS A 180 -11.87 -7.32 -12.62
N GLN A 181 -12.23 -6.69 -11.51
CA GLN A 181 -11.65 -5.43 -11.03
C GLN A 181 -11.16 -5.60 -9.61
N ASP A 182 -10.11 -4.88 -9.27
CA ASP A 182 -9.62 -4.77 -7.90
C ASP A 182 -10.49 -3.75 -7.16
N ILE A 183 -10.90 -4.08 -5.94
CA ILE A 183 -11.69 -3.19 -5.08
C ILE A 183 -10.85 -2.89 -3.86
N THR A 184 -10.56 -1.62 -3.64
CA THR A 184 -9.70 -1.16 -2.56
C THR A 184 -10.40 -0.12 -1.71
N SER A 185 -9.89 0.09 -0.49
CA SER A 185 -10.30 1.19 0.39
C SER A 185 -9.08 1.77 1.10
N HIS A 186 -9.17 3.04 1.50
CA HIS A 186 -8.10 3.65 2.28
C HIS A 186 -7.92 2.95 3.63
N VAL A 187 -6.67 2.72 3.99
CA VAL A 187 -6.30 2.05 5.26
C VAL A 187 -6.55 2.99 6.44
N ASP A 188 -7.25 2.51 7.47
CA ASP A 188 -7.33 3.14 8.79
C ASP A 188 -6.04 2.86 9.57
N PHE A 189 -5.06 3.74 9.49
CA PHE A 189 -3.79 3.57 10.20
C PHE A 189 -3.93 3.67 11.72
N THR A 190 -4.97 4.30 12.23
CA THR A 190 -5.28 4.25 13.67
C THR A 190 -5.68 2.84 14.09
N ALA A 191 -6.44 2.13 13.25
CA ALA A 191 -6.77 0.73 13.52
C ALA A 191 -5.53 -0.17 13.43
N VAL A 192 -4.68 0.01 12.42
CA VAL A 192 -3.43 -0.75 12.27
C VAL A 192 -2.54 -0.60 13.50
N ASP A 193 -2.30 0.63 13.94
CA ASP A 193 -1.51 0.91 15.15
C ASP A 193 -2.12 0.25 16.38
N HIS A 194 -3.44 0.41 16.57
CA HIS A 194 -4.14 -0.13 17.73
C HIS A 194 -4.11 -1.66 17.77
N THR A 195 -4.43 -2.32 16.64
CA THR A 195 -4.50 -3.79 16.60
C THR A 195 -3.13 -4.43 16.80
N LEU A 196 -2.06 -3.85 16.23
CA LEU A 196 -0.69 -4.31 16.46
C LEU A 196 -0.23 -4.06 17.90
N MET A 197 -0.57 -2.89 18.48
CA MET A 197 -0.22 -2.55 19.86
C MET A 197 -0.87 -3.50 20.88
N VAL A 198 -2.12 -3.88 20.70
CA VAL A 198 -2.80 -4.89 21.52
C VAL A 198 -2.01 -6.21 21.49
N ASN A 199 -1.40 -6.54 20.36
CA ASN A 199 -0.55 -7.70 20.17
C ASN A 199 0.93 -7.47 20.54
N ARG A 200 1.25 -6.40 21.32
CA ARG A 200 2.59 -6.05 21.78
C ARG A 200 3.61 -5.78 20.67
N ILE A 201 3.12 -5.29 19.54
CA ILE A 201 3.94 -4.81 18.43
C ILE A 201 3.79 -3.29 18.41
N ASN A 202 4.83 -2.58 18.83
CA ASN A 202 4.78 -1.14 19.08
C ASN A 202 5.24 -0.35 17.87
N ARG A 203 4.57 0.77 17.59
CA ARG A 203 4.97 1.67 16.50
C ARG A 203 6.33 2.32 16.84
N VAL A 204 7.27 2.21 15.91
CA VAL A 204 8.58 2.89 15.92
C VAL A 204 8.47 4.24 15.26
N GLY A 205 7.78 4.32 14.13
CA GLY A 205 7.57 5.58 13.42
C GLY A 205 6.63 5.44 12.23
N ARG A 206 6.20 6.60 11.72
CA ARG A 206 5.36 6.73 10.54
C ARG A 206 5.77 7.95 9.75
N LEU A 207 6.02 7.78 8.46
CA LEU A 207 6.44 8.81 7.53
C LEU A 207 5.67 8.65 6.22
N CYS A 208 5.69 9.68 5.37
CA CYS A 208 5.35 9.44 3.97
C CYS A 208 6.49 8.67 3.27
N GLN A 209 6.17 7.95 2.21
CA GLN A 209 7.14 7.13 1.47
C GLN A 209 8.32 7.97 0.97
N ARG A 210 8.05 9.17 0.45
CA ARG A 210 9.12 10.12 0.06
C ARG A 210 10.13 10.31 1.18
N GLN A 211 9.67 10.68 2.37
CA GLN A 211 10.57 10.96 3.48
C GLN A 211 11.31 9.70 3.95
N PHE A 212 10.63 8.57 3.96
CA PHE A 212 11.25 7.29 4.31
C PHE A 212 12.38 6.91 3.35
N LEU A 213 12.16 7.06 2.04
CA LEU A 213 13.15 6.77 1.01
C LEU A 213 14.31 7.77 1.02
N LEU A 214 14.04 9.06 1.26
CA LEU A 214 15.08 10.07 1.45
C LEU A 214 15.96 9.74 2.66
N ASN A 215 15.35 9.33 3.77
CA ASN A 215 16.09 8.90 4.96
C ASN A 215 16.95 7.66 4.71
N LEU A 216 16.56 6.80 3.79
CA LEU A 216 17.36 5.63 3.36
C LEU A 216 18.46 5.97 2.36
N GLY A 217 18.44 7.17 1.77
CA GLY A 217 19.47 7.64 0.85
C GLY A 217 19.13 7.42 -0.63
N ILE A 218 17.87 7.51 -1.03
CA ILE A 218 17.49 7.37 -2.45
C ILE A 218 18.19 8.40 -3.36
N GLU A 219 18.63 9.54 -2.81
CA GLU A 219 19.39 10.55 -3.50
C GLU A 219 20.77 10.06 -3.95
N ASP A 220 21.41 9.16 -3.20
CA ASP A 220 22.67 8.54 -3.58
C ASP A 220 22.47 7.61 -4.78
N PHE A 221 21.34 6.93 -4.87
CA PHE A 221 20.97 6.15 -6.06
C PHE A 221 20.72 7.05 -7.28
N LEU A 222 20.07 8.18 -7.09
CA LEU A 222 19.88 9.16 -8.16
C LEU A 222 21.23 9.69 -8.66
N HIS A 223 22.16 9.95 -7.75
CA HIS A 223 23.52 10.35 -8.10
C HIS A 223 24.27 9.26 -8.88
N ASP A 224 24.24 8.01 -8.42
CA ASP A 224 24.87 6.87 -9.11
C ASP A 224 24.33 6.70 -10.54
N ILE A 225 23.01 6.74 -10.73
CA ILE A 225 22.39 6.67 -12.05
C ILE A 225 22.85 7.85 -12.93
N THR A 226 22.98 9.04 -12.37
CA THR A 226 23.47 10.23 -13.10
C THR A 226 24.90 10.01 -13.59
N VAL A 227 25.79 9.53 -12.73
CA VAL A 227 27.19 9.25 -13.09
C VAL A 227 27.25 8.19 -14.19
N ARG A 228 26.52 7.09 -14.06
CA ARG A 228 26.50 5.99 -15.04
C ARG A 228 25.88 6.41 -16.38
N ALA A 229 24.94 7.34 -16.37
CA ALA A 229 24.41 7.95 -17.58
C ALA A 229 25.47 8.81 -18.29
N LEU A 230 26.22 9.63 -17.55
CA LEU A 230 27.27 10.49 -18.07
C LEU A 230 28.47 9.69 -18.61
N THR A 231 28.82 8.59 -17.95
CA THR A 231 29.90 7.67 -18.38
C THR A 231 29.48 6.72 -19.50
N LYS A 232 28.21 6.79 -19.94
CA LYS A 232 27.61 5.91 -20.97
C LYS A 232 27.56 4.43 -20.58
N GLU A 233 27.62 4.11 -19.29
CA GLU A 233 27.38 2.77 -18.76
C GLU A 233 25.90 2.39 -18.91
N LEU A 234 25.00 3.37 -18.71
CA LEU A 234 23.57 3.23 -18.99
C LEU A 234 23.25 3.89 -20.34
N SER A 235 22.40 3.26 -21.12
CA SER A 235 21.79 3.88 -22.29
C SER A 235 20.87 5.04 -21.88
N ARG A 236 20.56 5.92 -22.86
CA ARG A 236 19.64 7.04 -22.62
C ARG A 236 18.26 6.56 -22.16
N SER A 237 17.74 5.47 -22.74
CA SER A 237 16.44 4.89 -22.35
C SER A 237 16.49 4.37 -20.92
N GLN A 238 17.51 3.57 -20.56
CA GLN A 238 17.66 3.05 -19.20
C GLN A 238 17.78 4.17 -18.16
N SER A 239 18.57 5.20 -18.46
CA SER A 239 18.71 6.34 -17.57
C SER A 239 17.38 7.05 -17.35
N GLN A 240 16.63 7.33 -18.42
CA GLN A 240 15.33 8.01 -18.35
C GLN A 240 14.34 7.18 -17.54
N GLU A 241 14.27 5.88 -17.77
CA GLU A 241 13.35 4.99 -17.05
C GLU A 241 13.66 4.93 -15.55
N ASN A 242 14.93 4.86 -15.18
CA ASN A 242 15.34 4.86 -13.78
C ASN A 242 15.05 6.21 -13.09
N PHE A 243 15.29 7.34 -13.77
CA PHE A 243 14.91 8.66 -13.24
C PHE A 243 13.41 8.75 -13.03
N THR A 244 12.61 8.40 -14.02
CA THR A 244 11.14 8.42 -13.92
C THR A 244 10.66 7.51 -12.79
N GLY A 245 11.26 6.33 -12.61
CA GLY A 245 10.92 5.41 -11.51
C GLY A 245 11.21 6.00 -10.14
N ILE A 246 12.37 6.64 -9.95
CA ILE A 246 12.70 7.30 -8.67
C ILE A 246 11.77 8.50 -8.43
N GLU A 247 11.54 9.32 -9.44
CA GLU A 247 10.62 10.46 -9.34
C GLU A 247 9.22 10.00 -8.91
N ALA A 248 8.67 8.96 -9.54
CA ALA A 248 7.36 8.41 -9.16
C ALA A 248 7.30 7.92 -7.72
N LEU A 249 8.37 7.28 -7.22
CA LEU A 249 8.43 6.79 -5.84
C LEU A 249 8.44 7.90 -4.79
N ILE A 250 8.92 9.10 -5.14
CA ILE A 250 9.05 10.23 -4.21
C ILE A 250 8.09 11.38 -4.52
N ASP A 251 7.27 11.27 -5.56
CA ASP A 251 6.29 12.29 -5.91
C ASP A 251 5.16 12.34 -4.88
N LEU A 252 4.97 13.51 -4.25
CA LEU A 252 3.92 13.75 -3.25
C LEU A 252 2.52 13.83 -3.86
N GLN A 253 2.38 13.94 -5.16
CA GLN A 253 1.07 13.81 -5.83
C GLN A 253 0.74 12.36 -6.17
N GLY A 254 1.72 11.46 -6.09
CA GLY A 254 1.60 10.04 -6.38
C GLY A 254 2.04 9.14 -5.22
N LEU A 255 2.90 8.17 -5.51
CA LEU A 255 3.36 7.15 -4.57
C LEU A 255 4.10 7.72 -3.35
N GLY A 256 4.77 8.86 -3.51
CA GLY A 256 5.56 9.48 -2.44
C GLY A 256 4.75 9.87 -1.21
N LYS A 257 3.42 10.02 -1.31
CA LYS A 257 2.54 10.30 -0.18
C LYS A 257 2.03 9.06 0.55
N PHE A 258 2.24 7.85 0.01
CA PHE A 258 1.91 6.62 0.74
C PHE A 258 2.52 6.64 2.12
N ARG A 259 1.87 6.02 3.07
CA ARG A 259 2.39 5.95 4.44
C ARG A 259 3.27 4.74 4.60
N VAL A 260 4.45 4.95 5.15
CA VAL A 260 5.33 3.89 5.63
C VAL A 260 5.26 3.87 7.13
N VAL A 261 4.73 2.79 7.69
CA VAL A 261 4.61 2.61 9.13
C VAL A 261 5.53 1.46 9.55
N VAL A 262 6.39 1.75 10.50
CA VAL A 262 7.31 0.76 11.07
C VAL A 262 6.89 0.44 12.48
N HIS A 263 6.67 -0.84 12.74
CA HIS A 263 6.43 -1.37 14.08
C HIS A 263 7.54 -2.34 14.47
N SER A 264 7.70 -2.58 15.77
CA SER A 264 8.70 -3.54 16.28
C SER A 264 8.13 -4.43 17.38
N LYS A 265 8.68 -5.63 17.47
CA LYS A 265 8.40 -6.60 18.53
C LYS A 265 9.69 -7.09 19.14
N SER A 266 9.84 -6.97 20.46
CA SER A 266 10.99 -7.48 21.23
C SER A 266 12.34 -6.99 20.70
N VAL A 267 12.43 -5.73 20.25
CA VAL A 267 13.67 -5.07 19.79
C VAL A 267 14.03 -3.98 20.79
N ASP A 268 15.27 -4.02 21.30
CA ASP A 268 15.73 -3.11 22.35
C ASP A 268 16.17 -1.74 21.81
N ASP A 269 16.71 -1.68 20.58
CA ASP A 269 17.32 -0.48 19.99
C ASP A 269 16.48 0.04 18.81
N VAL A 270 15.24 0.43 19.09
CA VAL A 270 14.30 0.95 18.07
C VAL A 270 14.70 2.32 17.54
N HIS A 271 15.57 3.05 18.22
CA HIS A 271 16.00 4.40 17.82
C HIS A 271 16.96 4.42 16.62
N ARG A 272 17.40 3.27 16.14
CA ARG A 272 18.34 3.12 15.01
C ARG A 272 17.69 2.70 13.70
N VAL A 273 16.39 2.78 13.58
CA VAL A 273 15.71 2.50 12.30
C VAL A 273 15.93 3.67 11.35
N THR A 274 16.95 3.58 10.52
CA THR A 274 17.40 4.67 9.62
C THR A 274 16.30 5.25 8.76
N GLY A 275 15.43 4.43 8.20
CA GLY A 275 14.28 4.89 7.41
C GLY A 275 13.34 5.82 8.19
N VAL A 276 13.27 5.69 9.53
CA VAL A 276 12.48 6.55 10.41
C VAL A 276 13.30 7.76 10.90
N THR A 277 14.55 7.55 11.31
CA THR A 277 15.37 8.56 11.98
C THR A 277 16.20 9.43 11.03
N GLY A 278 16.53 8.94 9.84
CA GLY A 278 17.30 9.66 8.82
C GLY A 278 18.76 9.94 9.22
N CYS A 279 19.33 9.16 10.12
CA CYS A 279 20.65 9.49 10.69
C CYS A 279 21.82 9.29 9.73
N LYS A 280 21.70 8.40 8.75
CA LYS A 280 22.78 8.07 7.79
C LYS A 280 22.20 7.33 6.59
N SER A 281 22.65 7.70 5.38
CA SER A 281 22.31 6.94 4.17
C SER A 281 22.78 5.49 4.29
N LEU A 282 21.91 4.54 3.98
CA LEU A 282 22.23 3.12 3.94
C LEU A 282 22.76 2.66 2.57
N VAL A 283 22.68 3.53 1.57
CA VAL A 283 23.06 3.19 0.19
C VAL A 283 24.29 3.96 -0.32
N GLU A 284 24.92 4.77 0.54
CA GLU A 284 26.15 5.47 0.21
C GLU A 284 27.22 4.53 -0.31
N GLY A 285 27.78 4.84 -1.46
CA GLY A 285 28.80 4.02 -2.14
C GLY A 285 28.29 2.71 -2.74
N ARG A 286 26.98 2.50 -2.84
CA ARG A 286 26.36 1.34 -3.48
C ARG A 286 25.81 1.69 -4.85
N THR A 287 25.86 0.73 -5.76
CA THR A 287 25.28 0.88 -7.10
C THR A 287 23.77 0.78 -7.04
N ALA A 288 23.09 1.73 -7.66
CA ALA A 288 21.65 1.72 -7.78
C ALA A 288 21.16 0.50 -8.59
N PRO A 289 20.04 -0.13 -8.19
CA PRO A 289 19.39 -1.11 -9.04
C PRO A 289 18.93 -0.44 -10.34
N THR A 290 18.97 -1.16 -11.44
CA THR A 290 18.44 -0.70 -12.73
C THR A 290 17.16 -1.43 -13.05
N LEU A 291 16.16 -0.70 -13.52
CA LEU A 291 14.93 -1.30 -14.01
C LEU A 291 15.22 -2.19 -15.23
N ASN A 292 14.78 -3.43 -15.18
CA ASN A 292 14.81 -4.34 -16.33
C ASN A 292 13.60 -4.08 -17.21
N ASN A 293 13.83 -3.54 -18.40
CA ASN A 293 12.82 -3.03 -19.33
C ASN A 293 11.84 -4.05 -19.89
N SER A 294 12.08 -5.35 -19.73
CA SER A 294 11.33 -6.34 -20.50
C SER A 294 10.07 -6.88 -19.82
N GLU A 295 9.95 -6.74 -18.51
CA GLU A 295 8.91 -7.50 -17.78
C GLU A 295 8.10 -6.71 -16.74
N ALA A 296 8.51 -5.51 -16.34
CA ALA A 296 7.80 -4.77 -15.30
C ALA A 296 6.54 -4.12 -15.86
N THR A 297 5.38 -4.57 -15.39
CA THR A 297 4.07 -3.99 -15.70
C THR A 297 4.02 -2.50 -15.40
N HIS A 298 4.68 -2.07 -14.33
CA HIS A 298 4.82 -0.66 -13.91
C HIS A 298 5.70 0.17 -14.87
N ALA A 299 6.72 -0.41 -15.49
CA ALA A 299 7.53 0.29 -16.50
C ALA A 299 6.73 0.62 -17.76
N ARG A 300 5.69 -0.15 -18.09
CA ARG A 300 4.74 0.19 -19.16
C ARG A 300 3.85 1.38 -18.77
N LEU A 301 3.42 1.47 -17.51
CA LEU A 301 2.62 2.60 -17.00
C LEU A 301 3.41 3.91 -17.03
N LEU A 302 4.69 3.87 -16.65
CA LEU A 302 5.58 5.03 -16.67
C LEU A 302 5.96 5.51 -18.09
N ARG A 303 5.82 4.64 -19.11
CA ARG A 303 6.17 4.98 -20.52
C ARG A 303 5.04 5.60 -21.31
N SER A 304 3.82 5.45 -20.90
CA SER A 304 2.68 5.95 -21.66
C SER A 304 2.33 7.34 -21.18
N SER A 305 2.51 8.33 -22.02
CA SER A 305 1.92 9.66 -21.86
C SER A 305 0.36 9.59 -21.89
N ASN A 306 -0.17 8.43 -22.18
CA ASN A 306 -1.56 8.04 -22.06
C ASN A 306 -1.60 6.56 -21.62
N PRO A 307 -1.52 6.26 -20.30
CA PRO A 307 -1.56 4.90 -19.77
C PRO A 307 -2.87 4.16 -20.09
N PHE A 308 -3.85 4.88 -20.61
CA PHE A 308 -5.20 4.42 -20.92
C PHE A 308 -5.34 4.33 -22.43
N GLY A 309 -5.26 3.12 -23.00
CA GLY A 309 -5.35 2.89 -24.43
C GLY A 309 -6.64 3.49 -25.06
N GLN A 310 -6.53 3.90 -26.31
CA GLN A 310 -7.60 4.57 -27.07
C GLN A 310 -8.85 3.70 -27.40
N ASP A 311 -8.90 2.44 -26.96
CA ASP A 311 -9.93 1.50 -27.41
C ASP A 311 -11.22 1.46 -26.56
N ASP A 312 -11.31 2.23 -25.47
CA ASP A 312 -12.51 2.29 -24.64
C ASP A 312 -13.18 3.68 -24.67
N ALA A 313 -13.66 4.09 -25.85
CA ALA A 313 -14.41 5.35 -26.05
C ALA A 313 -15.78 5.40 -25.31
N GLU A 314 -16.15 4.38 -24.56
CA GLU A 314 -17.40 4.32 -23.77
C GLU A 314 -17.23 4.66 -22.27
N LEU A 315 -16.02 5.00 -21.80
CA LEU A 315 -15.73 5.20 -20.36
C LEU A 315 -15.52 6.68 -20.01
N THR A 316 -16.46 7.55 -20.37
CA THR A 316 -16.37 9.01 -20.18
C THR A 316 -16.45 9.50 -18.72
N ASN A 317 -16.49 8.60 -17.73
CA ASN A 317 -16.52 8.95 -16.29
C ASN A 317 -15.42 8.31 -15.46
N ASP A 318 -14.41 7.70 -16.07
CA ASP A 318 -13.31 7.08 -15.35
C ASP A 318 -12.16 8.10 -15.16
N MET A 319 -11.74 8.30 -13.92
CA MET A 319 -10.65 9.21 -13.57
C MET A 319 -9.28 8.53 -13.77
N THR A 320 -8.25 9.30 -14.11
CA THR A 320 -6.88 8.80 -14.22
C THR A 320 -6.24 8.59 -12.85
N TRP A 321 -5.17 7.80 -12.81
CA TRP A 321 -4.37 7.58 -11.60
C TRP A 321 -3.89 8.89 -10.96
N GLU A 322 -3.53 9.88 -11.76
CA GLU A 322 -3.13 11.22 -11.32
C GLU A 322 -4.28 12.00 -10.66
N GLN A 323 -5.51 11.83 -11.13
CA GLN A 323 -6.70 12.49 -10.57
C GLN A 323 -7.12 11.93 -9.21
N LEU A 324 -6.75 10.67 -8.90
CA LEU A 324 -6.97 10.06 -7.59
C LEU A 324 -6.29 10.79 -6.45
N PHE A 325 -5.18 11.44 -6.74
CA PHE A 325 -4.31 12.04 -5.75
C PHE A 325 -4.34 13.57 -5.78
N CYS A 326 -5.08 14.18 -6.71
CA CYS A 326 -5.17 15.65 -6.86
C CYS A 326 -6.27 16.33 -6.03
N ASP A 327 -7.18 15.59 -5.39
CA ASP A 327 -8.35 16.18 -4.71
C ASP A 327 -8.07 16.84 -3.35
N ASP A 328 -6.84 16.83 -2.85
CA ASP A 328 -6.48 17.44 -1.56
C ASP A 328 -5.59 18.70 -1.65
N SER A 329 -5.73 19.51 -2.72
CA SER A 329 -4.91 20.74 -2.88
C SER A 329 -5.37 21.94 -2.06
N SER A 330 -6.15 21.77 -0.99
CA SER A 330 -6.61 22.88 -0.15
C SER A 330 -6.32 22.74 1.34
N ASN A 331 -5.13 22.33 1.77
CA ASN A 331 -4.67 22.61 3.14
C ASN A 331 -3.24 22.10 3.38
N ILE A 332 -2.26 22.72 2.70
CA ILE A 332 -0.89 22.76 3.23
C ILE A 332 -0.53 24.25 3.30
N VAL A 333 -0.92 24.89 4.38
CA VAL A 333 -0.31 26.14 4.86
C VAL A 333 0.17 25.86 6.27
N ASN A 334 1.50 25.96 6.41
CA ASN A 334 2.35 25.96 7.62
C ASN A 334 2.53 24.65 8.36
#